data_2ac8d614f21e6d32b2ee0b1f135ad6a0
#
_entry.id   2ac8d614f21e6d32b2ee0b1f135ad6a0
#
_cell.length_a   1.000
_cell.length_b   1.000
_cell.length_c   1.000
_cell.angle_alpha   90.00
_cell.angle_beta   90.00
_cell.angle_gamma   90.00
#
_symmetry.space_group_name_H-M   'P 1'
#
loop_
_entity.id
_entity.type
_entity.pdbx_description
1 polymer ?
#
loop_
_entity_poly.entity_id
_entity_poly.type
_entity_poly.pdbx_seq_one_letter_code
_entity_poly.pdbx_strand_id
1 'polypeptide(L)'
;MKPIILGIESSCDETSAAVIRGDVIFSNVIAGQKVHEEYGGVVPELASRAHQQNIIPVVHKAMKDAGVKPDDISAVAFTRGPGLMGSLMVGTSFAKGFALARKIPLIEVNHLQAHVLAHFIQEPDQKHAVPEFPFLCLLVSGGNSQIVLVRDF
;
A
#
# COMPACT_ATOMS: atom_id res chain seq x y z
N MET A 1 -4.13 -18.42 -14.11
CA MET A 1 -4.57 -17.89 -12.80
C MET A 1 -4.20 -16.41 -12.74
N LYS A 2 -5.04 -15.51 -12.15
CA LYS A 2 -4.67 -14.12 -11.91
C LYS A 2 -3.52 -14.09 -10.89
N PRO A 3 -2.50 -13.21 -11.04
CA PRO A 3 -1.38 -13.11 -10.10
C PRO A 3 -1.86 -12.64 -8.73
N ILE A 4 -1.17 -13.12 -7.68
CA ILE A 4 -1.37 -12.66 -6.30
C ILE A 4 -0.28 -11.64 -5.99
N ILE A 5 -0.66 -10.44 -5.63
CA ILE A 5 0.26 -9.34 -5.37
C ILE A 5 0.17 -8.94 -3.90
N LEU A 6 1.32 -8.82 -3.25
CA LEU A 6 1.47 -8.22 -1.93
C LEU A 6 1.77 -6.73 -2.12
N GLY A 7 0.86 -5.85 -1.69
CA GLY A 7 1.05 -4.41 -1.66
C GLY A 7 1.57 -3.96 -0.30
N ILE A 8 2.53 -3.02 -0.28
CA ILE A 8 3.14 -2.45 0.93
C ILE A 8 3.11 -0.93 0.85
N GLU A 9 2.58 -0.30 1.89
CA GLU A 9 2.52 1.15 2.03
C GLU A 9 3.16 1.58 3.36
N SER A 10 4.07 2.56 3.30
CA SER A 10 4.75 3.14 4.45
C SER A 10 5.14 4.61 4.23
N SER A 11 4.36 5.37 3.47
CA SER A 11 4.78 6.71 3.02
C SER A 11 4.75 7.81 4.09
N CYS A 12 3.96 7.64 5.15
CA CYS A 12 3.79 8.65 6.20
C CYS A 12 3.89 8.02 7.60
N ASP A 13 2.76 7.80 8.26
CA ASP A 13 2.67 7.31 9.65
C ASP A 13 1.93 5.98 9.78
N GLU A 14 1.27 5.50 8.75
CA GLU A 14 0.60 4.21 8.75
C GLU A 14 1.42 3.16 8.03
N THR A 15 1.62 2.00 8.68
CA THR A 15 2.19 0.83 8.04
C THR A 15 1.07 -0.05 7.53
N SER A 16 0.98 -0.24 6.23
CA SER A 16 -0.09 -1.02 5.64
C SER A 16 0.42 -2.11 4.72
N ALA A 17 -0.31 -3.23 4.69
CA ALA A 17 -0.11 -4.28 3.70
C ALA A 17 -1.45 -4.86 3.26
N ALA A 18 -1.56 -5.15 1.97
CA ALA A 18 -2.73 -5.74 1.35
C ALA A 18 -2.35 -6.89 0.42
N VAL A 19 -3.24 -7.86 0.28
CA VAL A 19 -3.11 -8.93 -0.72
C VAL A 19 -4.25 -8.79 -1.72
N ILE A 20 -3.90 -8.68 -3.00
CA ILE A 20 -4.85 -8.59 -4.10
C ILE A 20 -4.64 -9.74 -5.10
N ARG A 21 -5.72 -10.17 -5.75
CA ARG A 21 -5.68 -11.13 -6.87
C ARG A 21 -6.45 -10.53 -8.05
N GLY A 22 -5.70 -10.02 -9.03
CA GLY A 22 -6.25 -9.20 -10.10
C GLY A 22 -6.77 -7.88 -9.55
N ASP A 23 -8.06 -7.65 -9.64
CA ASP A 23 -8.81 -6.47 -9.17
C ASP A 23 -9.48 -6.66 -7.80
N VAL A 24 -9.40 -7.87 -7.20
CA VAL A 24 -10.08 -8.21 -5.94
C VAL A 24 -9.11 -8.16 -4.77
N ILE A 25 -9.48 -7.45 -3.71
CA ILE A 25 -8.72 -7.39 -2.45
C ILE A 25 -9.14 -8.55 -1.54
N PHE A 26 -8.16 -9.30 -1.02
CA PHE A 26 -8.38 -10.42 -0.10
C PHE A 26 -8.04 -10.06 1.35
N SER A 27 -7.18 -9.08 1.53
CA SER A 27 -6.87 -8.53 2.86
C SER A 27 -6.36 -7.10 2.73
N ASN A 28 -6.62 -6.29 3.75
CA ASN A 28 -6.06 -4.96 3.93
C ASN A 28 -5.83 -4.75 5.42
N VAL A 29 -4.58 -4.65 5.82
CA VAL A 29 -4.16 -4.49 7.22
C VAL A 29 -3.43 -3.18 7.38
N ILE A 30 -3.90 -2.36 8.32
CA ILE A 30 -3.35 -1.03 8.62
C ILE A 30 -2.95 -0.99 10.08
N ALA A 31 -1.73 -0.59 10.36
CA ALA A 31 -1.22 -0.29 11.70
C ALA A 31 -0.94 1.20 11.82
N GLY A 32 -1.81 1.92 12.51
CA GLY A 32 -1.65 3.34 12.82
C GLY A 32 -0.64 3.57 13.94
N GLN A 33 -0.14 4.81 14.04
CA GLN A 33 0.87 5.24 15.01
C GLN A 33 0.30 6.32 15.95
N LYS A 34 -0.26 5.91 17.07
CA LYS A 34 -0.84 6.83 18.06
C LYS A 34 0.18 7.79 18.71
N VAL A 35 1.47 7.45 18.66
CA VAL A 35 2.54 8.25 19.24
C VAL A 35 2.57 9.70 18.72
N HIS A 36 2.07 9.93 17.52
CA HIS A 36 2.07 11.26 16.90
C HIS A 36 1.00 12.21 17.45
N GLU A 37 -0.02 11.69 18.12
CA GLU A 37 -1.09 12.49 18.74
C GLU A 37 -0.54 13.44 19.82
N GLU A 38 0.50 12.99 20.54
CA GLU A 38 1.15 13.78 21.60
C GLU A 38 1.98 14.95 21.06
N TYR A 39 2.36 14.90 19.79
CA TYR A 39 3.23 15.93 19.17
C TYR A 39 2.49 16.86 18.21
N GLY A 40 1.17 16.72 18.09
CA GLY A 40 0.35 17.57 17.20
C GLY A 40 0.60 17.36 15.71
N GLY A 41 1.25 16.25 15.32
CA GLY A 41 1.53 15.91 13.94
C GLY A 41 2.63 14.84 13.81
N VAL A 42 2.88 14.39 12.59
CA VAL A 42 3.83 13.31 12.33
C VAL A 42 5.28 13.73 12.60
N VAL A 43 5.97 12.97 13.45
CA VAL A 43 7.41 13.11 13.69
C VAL A 43 8.15 12.07 12.85
N PRO A 44 8.90 12.48 11.79
CA PRO A 44 9.45 11.56 10.79
C PRO A 44 10.33 10.45 11.34
N GLU A 45 11.14 10.73 12.37
CA GLU A 45 12.02 9.73 12.99
C GLU A 45 11.21 8.66 13.74
N LEU A 46 10.19 9.09 14.50
CA LEU A 46 9.31 8.17 15.22
C LEU A 46 8.50 7.32 14.23
N ALA A 47 8.02 7.93 13.14
CA ALA A 47 7.33 7.21 12.09
C ALA A 47 8.20 6.09 11.50
N SER A 48 9.45 6.40 11.14
CA SER A 48 10.39 5.40 10.59
C SER A 48 10.63 4.23 11.55
N ARG A 49 10.82 4.51 12.83
CA ARG A 49 11.02 3.47 13.86
C ARG A 49 9.77 2.60 14.04
N ALA A 50 8.58 3.20 14.03
CA ALA A 50 7.34 2.46 14.14
C ALA A 50 7.10 1.57 12.91
N HIS A 51 7.42 2.04 11.69
CA HIS A 51 7.39 1.20 10.50
C HIS A 51 8.30 -0.02 10.62
N GLN A 52 9.53 0.13 11.14
CA GLN A 52 10.43 -1.00 11.34
C GLN A 52 9.86 -2.07 12.28
N GLN A 53 9.13 -1.66 13.31
CA GLN A 53 8.48 -2.57 14.25
C GLN A 53 7.24 -3.24 13.64
N ASN A 54 6.47 -2.50 12.83
CA ASN A 54 5.16 -2.91 12.35
C ASN A 54 5.20 -3.70 11.03
N ILE A 55 6.22 -3.51 10.19
CA ILE A 55 6.20 -4.04 8.82
C ILE A 55 6.05 -5.56 8.76
N ILE A 56 6.78 -6.30 9.60
CA ILE A 56 6.72 -7.76 9.63
C ILE A 56 5.37 -8.27 10.14
N PRO A 57 4.85 -7.83 11.32
CA PRO A 57 3.56 -8.30 11.80
C PRO A 57 2.40 -7.90 10.87
N VAL A 58 2.45 -6.73 10.26
CA VAL A 58 1.41 -6.26 9.32
C VAL A 58 1.39 -7.12 8.06
N VAL A 59 2.53 -7.38 7.44
CA VAL A 59 2.63 -8.23 6.26
C VAL A 59 2.24 -9.68 6.58
N HIS A 60 2.70 -10.21 7.72
CA HIS A 60 2.31 -11.56 8.15
C HIS A 60 0.79 -11.66 8.34
N LYS A 61 0.19 -10.68 8.98
CA LYS A 61 -1.28 -10.63 9.20
C LYS A 61 -2.02 -10.53 7.86
N ALA A 62 -1.58 -9.68 6.95
CA ALA A 62 -2.20 -9.53 5.63
C ALA A 62 -2.21 -10.85 4.85
N MET A 63 -1.09 -11.56 4.80
CA MET A 63 -1.01 -12.87 4.15
C MET A 63 -1.90 -13.90 4.84
N LYS A 64 -1.92 -13.92 6.19
CA LYS A 64 -2.75 -14.83 6.97
C LYS A 64 -4.24 -14.60 6.71
N ASP A 65 -4.69 -13.34 6.75
CA ASP A 65 -6.09 -12.98 6.54
C ASP A 65 -6.54 -13.31 5.10
N ALA A 66 -5.63 -13.19 4.12
CA ALA A 66 -5.87 -13.59 2.73
C ALA A 66 -5.77 -15.12 2.50
N GLY A 67 -5.37 -15.90 3.50
CA GLY A 67 -5.17 -17.35 3.35
C GLY A 67 -4.05 -17.75 2.40
N VAL A 68 -3.02 -16.90 2.23
CA VAL A 68 -1.89 -17.15 1.31
C VAL A 68 -0.58 -17.33 2.08
N LYS A 69 0.31 -18.14 1.49
CA LYS A 69 1.69 -18.33 1.97
C LYS A 69 2.64 -17.41 1.20
N PRO A 70 3.84 -17.14 1.73
CA PRO A 70 4.84 -16.35 1.01
C PRO A 70 5.19 -16.91 -0.39
N ASP A 71 5.09 -18.20 -0.60
CA ASP A 71 5.37 -18.86 -1.89
C ASP A 71 4.24 -18.70 -2.91
N ASP A 72 3.05 -18.29 -2.49
CA ASP A 72 1.91 -18.03 -3.37
C ASP A 72 1.98 -16.61 -3.99
N ILE A 73 2.82 -15.73 -3.45
CA ILE A 73 2.95 -14.34 -3.91
C ILE A 73 3.68 -14.31 -5.25
N SER A 74 3.04 -13.72 -6.25
CA SER A 74 3.55 -13.62 -7.62
C SER A 74 4.40 -12.36 -7.85
N ALA A 75 4.14 -11.28 -7.11
CA ALA A 75 4.88 -10.02 -7.15
C ALA A 75 4.67 -9.22 -5.86
N VAL A 76 5.60 -8.31 -5.57
CA VAL A 76 5.47 -7.33 -4.49
C VAL A 76 5.36 -5.94 -5.08
N ALA A 77 4.30 -5.22 -4.71
CA ALA A 77 4.15 -3.79 -5.01
C ALA A 77 4.47 -2.97 -3.75
N PHE A 78 5.14 -1.83 -3.92
CA PHE A 78 5.46 -0.95 -2.80
C PHE A 78 5.36 0.52 -3.20
N THR A 79 5.02 1.36 -2.26
CA THR A 79 4.98 2.80 -2.48
C THR A 79 6.40 3.36 -2.57
N ARG A 80 6.76 3.86 -3.78
CA ARG A 80 8.04 4.53 -4.02
C ARG A 80 8.05 5.95 -3.45
N GLY A 81 6.91 6.61 -3.45
CA GLY A 81 6.71 8.01 -3.05
C GLY A 81 5.58 8.68 -3.84
N PRO A 82 5.27 9.95 -3.52
CA PRO A 82 5.88 10.77 -2.47
C PRO A 82 5.58 10.31 -1.05
N GLY A 83 6.39 10.78 -0.08
CA GLY A 83 6.24 10.48 1.33
C GLY A 83 7.50 10.81 2.14
N LEU A 84 7.48 10.51 3.43
CA LEU A 84 8.62 10.72 4.32
C LEU A 84 9.74 9.73 3.98
N MET A 85 10.93 10.25 3.72
CA MET A 85 12.07 9.46 3.23
C MET A 85 12.37 8.24 4.11
N GLY A 86 12.47 8.43 5.43
CA GLY A 86 12.76 7.34 6.36
C GLY A 86 11.68 6.27 6.40
N SER A 87 10.42 6.68 6.33
CA SER A 87 9.25 5.79 6.27
C SER A 87 9.24 4.99 4.96
N LEU A 88 9.40 5.66 3.81
CA LEU A 88 9.51 5.01 2.50
C LEU A 88 10.66 4.00 2.43
N MET A 89 11.81 4.31 3.05
CA MET A 89 12.96 3.40 3.07
C MET A 89 12.65 2.08 3.77
N VAL A 90 11.83 2.07 4.81
CA VAL A 90 11.45 0.84 5.52
C VAL A 90 10.65 -0.08 4.61
N GLY A 91 9.54 0.41 4.03
CA GLY A 91 8.70 -0.39 3.13
C GLY A 91 9.45 -0.84 1.88
N THR A 92 10.24 0.06 1.28
CA THR A 92 11.08 -0.25 0.11
C THR A 92 12.10 -1.34 0.41
N SER A 93 12.82 -1.26 1.54
CA SER A 93 13.84 -2.24 1.92
C SER A 93 13.23 -3.61 2.19
N PHE A 94 12.09 -3.64 2.89
CA PHE A 94 11.35 -4.87 3.13
C PHE A 94 10.87 -5.50 1.82
N ALA A 95 10.22 -4.71 0.96
CA ALA A 95 9.71 -5.19 -0.34
C ALA A 95 10.83 -5.76 -1.23
N LYS A 96 11.98 -5.07 -1.30
CA LYS A 96 13.17 -5.55 -2.02
C LYS A 96 13.70 -6.86 -1.46
N GLY A 97 13.85 -6.94 -0.13
CA GLY A 97 14.31 -8.16 0.55
C GLY A 97 13.39 -9.35 0.30
N PHE A 98 12.07 -9.14 0.41
CA PHE A 98 11.07 -10.16 0.16
C PHE A 98 11.09 -10.63 -1.30
N ALA A 99 11.06 -9.68 -2.26
CA ALA A 99 11.08 -9.98 -3.69
C ALA A 99 12.36 -10.74 -4.10
N LEU A 100 13.51 -10.31 -3.59
CA LEU A 100 14.80 -10.96 -3.84
C LEU A 100 14.84 -12.39 -3.30
N ALA A 101 14.40 -12.59 -2.05
CA ALA A 101 14.40 -13.90 -1.41
C ALA A 101 13.49 -14.91 -2.13
N ARG A 102 12.40 -14.43 -2.75
CA ARG A 102 11.42 -15.24 -3.49
C ARG A 102 11.69 -15.30 -5.00
N LYS A 103 12.61 -14.49 -5.50
CA LYS A 103 12.91 -14.35 -6.96
C LYS A 103 11.67 -13.96 -7.76
N ILE A 104 10.86 -13.06 -7.23
CA ILE A 104 9.63 -12.54 -7.83
C ILE A 104 9.78 -11.06 -8.21
N PRO A 105 8.97 -10.56 -9.16
CA PRO A 105 8.98 -9.16 -9.56
C PRO A 105 8.71 -8.19 -8.41
N LEU A 106 9.37 -7.04 -8.47
CA LEU A 106 9.15 -5.88 -7.61
C LEU A 106 8.53 -4.76 -8.45
N ILE A 107 7.41 -4.20 -7.97
CA ILE A 107 6.64 -3.17 -8.67
C ILE A 107 6.66 -1.89 -7.84
N GLU A 108 7.18 -0.82 -8.40
CA GLU A 108 7.11 0.49 -7.75
C GLU A 108 5.79 1.20 -8.08
N VAL A 109 5.17 1.80 -7.08
CA VAL A 109 3.88 2.49 -7.19
C VAL A 109 4.01 3.91 -6.69
N ASN A 110 3.47 4.86 -7.44
CA ASN A 110 3.33 6.24 -6.98
C ASN A 110 2.14 6.33 -6.00
N HIS A 111 2.37 6.94 -4.84
CA HIS A 111 1.37 7.08 -3.77
C HIS A 111 0.06 7.75 -4.24
N LEU A 112 0.17 8.84 -5.00
CA LEU A 112 -1.01 9.57 -5.48
C LEU A 112 -1.76 8.82 -6.59
N GLN A 113 -1.04 8.12 -7.46
CA GLN A 113 -1.67 7.23 -8.44
C GLN A 113 -2.39 6.06 -7.75
N ALA A 114 -1.83 5.52 -6.66
CA ALA A 114 -2.48 4.47 -5.88
C ALA A 114 -3.84 4.92 -5.33
N HIS A 115 -3.95 6.17 -4.85
CA HIS A 115 -5.24 6.73 -4.42
C HIS A 115 -6.27 6.76 -5.56
N VAL A 116 -5.87 7.12 -6.78
CA VAL A 116 -6.76 7.08 -7.95
C VAL A 116 -7.15 5.65 -8.30
N LEU A 117 -6.17 4.74 -8.35
CA LEU A 117 -6.39 3.35 -8.74
C LEU A 117 -7.17 2.53 -7.70
N ALA A 118 -7.22 2.98 -6.44
CA ALA A 118 -8.01 2.34 -5.39
C ALA A 118 -9.50 2.23 -5.76
N HIS A 119 -10.03 3.12 -6.60
CA HIS A 119 -11.41 3.07 -7.08
C HIS A 119 -11.73 1.87 -7.99
N PHE A 120 -10.72 1.18 -8.49
CA PHE A 120 -10.89 -0.02 -9.33
C PHE A 120 -10.78 -1.33 -8.55
N ILE A 121 -10.44 -1.27 -7.25
CA ILE A 121 -10.34 -2.45 -6.39
C ILE A 121 -11.74 -2.92 -6.03
N GLN A 122 -11.99 -4.22 -6.17
CA GLN A 122 -13.26 -4.88 -5.81
C GLN A 122 -13.11 -5.66 -4.51
N GLU A 123 -14.19 -5.82 -3.79
CA GLU A 123 -14.27 -6.75 -2.65
C GLU A 123 -14.75 -8.13 -3.11
N PRO A 124 -14.40 -9.22 -2.40
CA PRO A 124 -14.78 -10.57 -2.81
C PRO A 124 -16.28 -10.77 -2.97
N ASP A 125 -17.05 -10.18 -2.06
CA ASP A 125 -18.50 -10.40 -1.93
C ASP A 125 -19.33 -9.18 -2.35
N GLN A 126 -18.69 -8.05 -2.65
CA GLN A 126 -19.37 -6.80 -2.99
C GLN A 126 -18.71 -6.11 -4.17
N LYS A 127 -19.35 -6.21 -5.34
CA LYS A 127 -18.94 -5.43 -6.50
C LYS A 127 -19.56 -4.04 -6.43
N HIS A 128 -18.73 -3.03 -6.62
CA HIS A 128 -19.17 -1.65 -6.81
C HIS A 128 -18.87 -1.18 -8.23
N ALA A 129 -19.57 -0.11 -8.64
CA ALA A 129 -19.30 0.52 -9.92
C ALA A 129 -17.89 1.12 -9.93
N VAL A 130 -17.14 0.85 -10.99
CA VAL A 130 -15.83 1.46 -11.23
C VAL A 130 -16.00 2.68 -12.14
N PRO A 131 -15.13 3.70 -12.02
CA PRO A 131 -15.18 4.86 -12.90
C PRO A 131 -14.93 4.45 -14.36
N GLU A 132 -15.67 5.06 -15.29
CA GLU A 132 -15.39 4.94 -16.72
C GLU A 132 -14.45 6.07 -17.18
N PHE A 133 -13.49 5.73 -18.05
CA PHE A 133 -12.58 6.73 -18.61
C PHE A 133 -13.24 7.58 -19.71
N PRO A 134 -12.93 8.87 -19.80
CA PRO A 134 -12.14 9.66 -18.84
C PRO A 134 -12.98 10.12 -17.64
N PHE A 135 -12.37 10.28 -16.47
CA PHE A 135 -13.04 10.84 -15.29
C PHE A 135 -12.14 11.83 -14.53
N LEU A 136 -12.77 12.65 -13.67
CA LEU A 136 -12.08 13.55 -12.77
C LEU A 136 -12.01 12.91 -11.38
N CYS A 137 -10.80 12.83 -10.82
CA CYS A 137 -10.55 12.38 -9.47
C CYS A 137 -10.12 13.57 -8.60
N LEU A 138 -10.86 13.84 -7.53
CA LEU A 138 -10.48 14.83 -6.52
C LEU A 138 -9.69 14.11 -5.42
N LEU A 139 -8.39 14.44 -5.32
CA LEU A 139 -7.53 14.01 -4.22
C LEU A 139 -7.47 15.12 -3.18
N VAL A 140 -7.91 14.82 -1.96
CA VAL A 140 -7.86 15.75 -0.82
C VAL A 140 -7.15 15.06 0.33
N SER A 141 -6.01 15.64 0.74
CA SER A 141 -5.25 15.17 1.89
C SER A 141 -4.67 16.35 2.67
N GLY A 142 -4.11 16.08 3.85
CA GLY A 142 -3.52 17.13 4.68
C GLY A 142 -2.37 17.90 4.01
N GLY A 143 -1.64 17.29 3.08
CA GLY A 143 -0.50 17.89 2.38
C GLY A 143 -0.74 18.22 0.91
N ASN A 144 -1.79 17.67 0.30
CA ASN A 144 -2.06 17.82 -1.12
C ASN A 144 -3.56 17.93 -1.41
N SER A 145 -3.94 18.88 -2.27
CA SER A 145 -5.28 18.95 -2.85
C SER A 145 -5.13 19.18 -4.35
N GLN A 146 -5.64 18.24 -5.15
CA GLN A 146 -5.53 18.32 -6.60
C GLN A 146 -6.71 17.64 -7.29
N ILE A 147 -7.03 18.13 -8.48
CA ILE A 147 -7.98 17.52 -9.39
C ILE A 147 -7.19 16.87 -10.52
N VAL A 148 -7.37 15.57 -10.70
CA VAL A 148 -6.65 14.76 -11.69
C VAL A 148 -7.63 14.33 -12.78
N LEU A 149 -7.32 14.66 -14.03
CA LEU A 149 -8.02 14.08 -15.19
C LEU A 149 -7.38 12.73 -15.51
N VAL A 150 -8.13 11.67 -15.29
CA VAL A 150 -7.71 10.29 -15.55
C VAL A 150 -8.28 9.86 -16.90
N ARG A 151 -7.38 9.58 -17.87
CA ARG A 151 -7.78 9.25 -19.25
C ARG A 151 -7.72 7.75 -19.54
N ASP A 152 -6.79 7.05 -18.92
CA ASP A 152 -6.55 5.60 -19.01
C ASP A 152 -5.69 5.12 -17.82
N PHE A 153 -5.30 3.82 -17.80
CA PHE A 153 -4.40 3.24 -16.79
C PHE A 153 -2.94 3.66 -16.99
#